data_05fb3ce47939676efc040a7ae56abab3
#
_entry.id   05fb3ce47939676efc040a7ae56abab3
#
_cell.length_a   1.000
_cell.length_b   1.000
_cell.length_c   1.000
_cell.angle_alpha   90.00
_cell.angle_beta   90.00
_cell.angle_gamma   90.00
#
_symmetry.space_group_name_H-M   'P 1'
#
loop_
_entity.id
_entity.type
_entity.pdbx_description
1 polymer ?
#
loop_
_entity_poly.entity_id
_entity_poly.type
_entity_poly.pdbx_seq_one_letter_code
_entity_poly.pdbx_strand_id
1 'polypeptide(L)'
;HMKYYFPKTKTPKVITLISDMDYSNKAIYADSLIIISLELYLGKDHKFYSFPKYIKQNFEQRQMMPDVVSSFSVGKIAPPTEKNLLSQMIYFGKELYLKDILLPEYTDAEKMGYTPEQIVWCQENESYIWRYFIEKEMLYSDEQKLTSRFIDPSPFSKFYLEIDNDSPGRVGAWIGWQIVRSYMENNTVKVDEL
;
A
#
# COMPACT_ATOMS: atom_id res chain seq x y z
N HIS A 1 1.17 13.72 14.37
CA HIS A 1 1.91 13.77 13.11
C HIS A 1 1.11 14.44 11.98
N MET A 2 -0.13 14.03 11.69
CA MET A 2 -0.94 14.60 10.58
C MET A 2 -0.99 16.13 10.58
N LYS A 3 -1.29 16.79 11.71
CA LYS A 3 -1.33 18.27 11.79
C LYS A 3 0.02 18.96 11.59
N TYR A 4 1.11 18.28 11.81
CA TYR A 4 2.46 18.82 11.57
C TYR A 4 2.74 18.92 10.08
N TYR A 5 2.50 17.86 9.34
CA TYR A 5 2.73 17.82 7.89
C TYR A 5 1.58 18.46 7.07
N PHE A 6 0.36 18.38 7.57
CA PHE A 6 -0.86 18.89 6.93
C PHE A 6 -1.62 19.84 7.86
N PRO A 7 -1.10 21.05 8.15
CA PRO A 7 -1.66 21.96 9.17
C PRO A 7 -3.09 22.43 8.86
N LYS A 8 -3.48 22.47 7.57
CA LYS A 8 -4.82 22.85 7.13
C LYS A 8 -5.87 21.74 7.31
N THR A 9 -5.46 20.53 7.63
CA THR A 9 -6.37 19.39 7.81
C THR A 9 -7.19 19.60 9.09
N LYS A 10 -8.51 19.51 8.97
CA LYS A 10 -9.42 19.52 10.13
C LYS A 10 -9.27 18.24 10.94
N THR A 11 -9.54 18.30 12.25
CA THR A 11 -9.63 17.08 13.06
C THR A 11 -10.91 16.35 12.69
N PRO A 12 -10.82 15.14 12.09
CA PRO A 12 -12.01 14.42 11.63
C PRO A 12 -12.79 13.86 12.83
N LYS A 13 -14.10 13.74 12.68
CA LYS A 13 -14.92 12.88 13.51
C LYS A 13 -14.78 11.44 13.04
N VAL A 14 -14.77 10.49 13.97
CA VAL A 14 -14.73 9.07 13.65
C VAL A 14 -16.11 8.48 13.83
N ILE A 15 -16.59 7.79 12.80
CA ILE A 15 -17.82 7.01 12.82
C ILE A 15 -17.48 5.57 12.47
N THR A 16 -18.09 4.65 13.17
CA THR A 16 -17.96 3.22 12.89
C THR A 16 -19.28 2.68 12.37
N LEU A 17 -19.20 1.72 11.48
CA LEU A 17 -20.37 1.05 10.90
C LEU A 17 -20.08 -0.44 10.65
N ILE A 18 -21.07 -1.15 10.21
CA ILE A 18 -21.00 -2.49 9.64
C ILE A 18 -21.31 -2.35 8.15
N SER A 19 -20.37 -2.72 7.28
CA SER A 19 -20.42 -2.49 5.82
C SER A 19 -20.82 -3.72 5.01
N ASP A 20 -21.34 -4.75 5.66
CA ASP A 20 -21.64 -6.04 5.03
C ASP A 20 -20.40 -6.68 4.38
N MET A 21 -19.25 -6.59 5.09
CA MET A 21 -17.96 -7.16 4.68
C MET A 21 -17.36 -6.53 3.38
N ASP A 22 -17.63 -5.27 3.10
CA ASP A 22 -16.97 -4.55 2.00
C ASP A 22 -15.50 -4.28 2.32
N TYR A 23 -14.65 -5.25 2.01
CA TYR A 23 -13.21 -5.17 2.26
C TYR A 23 -12.47 -4.17 1.36
N SER A 24 -13.11 -3.65 0.31
CA SER A 24 -12.54 -2.63 -0.56
C SER A 24 -12.57 -1.25 0.08
N ASN A 25 -13.50 -1.02 1.01
CA ASN A 25 -13.73 0.25 1.67
C ASN A 25 -13.68 0.12 3.20
N LYS A 26 -12.64 -0.53 3.73
CA LYS A 26 -12.49 -0.79 5.18
C LYS A 26 -12.43 0.49 6.01
N ALA A 27 -11.75 1.51 5.50
CA ALA A 27 -11.67 2.83 6.10
C ALA A 27 -11.79 3.91 5.02
N ILE A 28 -12.61 4.92 5.26
CA ILE A 28 -12.85 6.04 4.34
C ILE A 28 -12.54 7.35 5.05
N TYR A 29 -11.65 8.14 4.50
CA TYR A 29 -11.37 9.51 4.93
C TYR A 29 -12.10 10.50 4.01
N ALA A 30 -12.96 11.34 4.60
CA ALA A 30 -13.74 12.34 3.88
C ALA A 30 -13.63 13.70 4.62
N ASP A 31 -12.51 14.40 4.42
CA ASP A 31 -12.15 15.71 5.02
C ASP A 31 -12.34 15.78 6.54
N SER A 32 -13.57 15.95 7.00
CA SER A 32 -13.90 16.09 8.44
C SER A 32 -14.43 14.80 9.07
N LEU A 33 -14.43 13.69 8.35
CA LEU A 33 -15.01 12.42 8.75
C LEU A 33 -14.08 11.25 8.43
N ILE A 34 -13.95 10.31 9.36
CA ILE A 34 -13.38 8.99 9.13
C ILE A 34 -14.48 7.97 9.40
N ILE A 35 -14.73 7.11 8.42
CA ILE A 35 -15.69 6.00 8.52
C ILE A 35 -14.89 4.71 8.57
N ILE A 36 -15.17 3.85 9.56
CA ILE A 36 -14.45 2.59 9.77
C ILE A 36 -15.44 1.43 9.83
N SER A 37 -15.23 0.42 9.00
CA SER A 37 -15.98 -0.84 8.99
C SER A 37 -15.40 -1.78 10.04
N LEU A 38 -15.91 -1.72 11.28
CA LEU A 38 -15.30 -2.40 12.44
C LEU A 38 -15.25 -3.91 12.29
N GLU A 39 -16.21 -4.50 11.60
CA GLU A 39 -16.28 -5.94 11.39
C GLU A 39 -15.11 -6.49 10.56
N LEU A 40 -14.33 -5.63 9.90
CA LEU A 40 -13.14 -6.01 9.12
C LEU A 40 -11.83 -5.91 9.92
N TYR A 41 -11.90 -5.72 11.25
CA TYR A 41 -10.72 -5.61 12.13
C TYR A 41 -10.80 -6.48 13.38
N LEU A 42 -11.53 -7.60 13.31
CA LEU A 42 -11.75 -8.52 14.43
C LEU A 42 -10.62 -9.54 14.65
N GLY A 43 -9.58 -9.48 13.81
CA GLY A 43 -8.49 -10.46 13.77
C GLY A 43 -8.64 -11.42 12.60
N LYS A 44 -7.54 -11.68 11.88
CA LYS A 44 -7.50 -12.48 10.63
C LYS A 44 -8.15 -13.88 10.71
N ASP A 45 -8.17 -14.46 11.90
CA ASP A 45 -8.72 -15.80 12.14
C ASP A 45 -10.16 -15.78 12.69
N HIS A 46 -10.81 -14.60 12.67
CA HIS A 46 -12.17 -14.51 13.16
C HIS A 46 -13.13 -15.34 12.31
N LYS A 47 -14.06 -16.06 13.00
CA LYS A 47 -14.98 -17.04 12.39
C LYS A 47 -15.88 -16.50 11.28
N PHE A 48 -16.07 -15.18 11.19
CA PHE A 48 -16.89 -14.55 10.15
C PHE A 48 -16.16 -14.42 8.82
N TYR A 49 -14.83 -14.65 8.77
CA TYR A 49 -14.04 -14.40 7.58
C TYR A 49 -13.87 -15.66 6.73
N SER A 50 -14.61 -15.74 5.63
CA SER A 50 -14.45 -16.75 4.57
C SER A 50 -13.63 -16.25 3.37
N PHE A 51 -12.82 -15.20 3.56
CA PHE A 51 -11.97 -14.62 2.52
C PHE A 51 -10.66 -15.39 2.33
N PRO A 52 -10.05 -15.32 1.13
CA PRO A 52 -8.71 -15.82 0.88
C PRO A 52 -7.68 -15.24 1.88
N LYS A 53 -6.63 -16.03 2.18
CA LYS A 53 -5.61 -15.68 3.17
C LYS A 53 -4.99 -14.28 2.92
N TYR A 54 -4.66 -13.94 1.67
CA TYR A 54 -4.02 -12.67 1.32
C TYR A 54 -4.92 -11.44 1.55
N ILE A 55 -6.24 -11.62 1.62
CA ILE A 55 -7.20 -10.55 1.97
C ILE A 55 -7.32 -10.45 3.49
N LYS A 56 -7.68 -11.56 4.15
CA LYS A 56 -7.99 -11.56 5.57
C LYS A 56 -6.76 -11.37 6.48
N GLN A 57 -5.53 -11.55 5.97
CA GLN A 57 -4.31 -11.28 6.75
C GLN A 57 -4.24 -9.83 7.26
N ASN A 58 -4.94 -8.90 6.59
CA ASN A 58 -5.00 -7.48 6.93
C ASN A 58 -6.25 -7.11 7.75
N PHE A 59 -7.03 -8.08 8.23
CA PHE A 59 -8.20 -7.83 9.08
C PHE A 59 -7.82 -7.79 10.57
N GLU A 60 -6.72 -7.14 10.86
CA GLU A 60 -6.16 -6.96 12.21
C GLU A 60 -6.36 -5.54 12.70
N GLN A 61 -6.53 -5.34 14.00
CA GLN A 61 -6.71 -3.99 14.59
C GLN A 61 -5.57 -3.04 14.21
N ARG A 62 -4.35 -3.54 14.13
CA ARG A 62 -3.16 -2.77 13.71
C ARG A 62 -3.24 -2.27 12.28
N GLN A 63 -4.06 -2.88 11.40
CA GLN A 63 -4.26 -2.43 10.03
C GLN A 63 -5.20 -1.23 9.89
N MET A 64 -5.96 -0.90 10.93
CA MET A 64 -6.93 0.21 10.89
C MET A 64 -6.28 1.54 10.52
N MET A 65 -5.17 1.91 11.16
CA MET A 65 -4.49 3.18 10.88
C MET A 65 -3.77 3.19 9.53
N PRO A 66 -3.05 2.14 9.08
CA PRO A 66 -2.57 2.05 7.70
C PRO A 66 -3.67 2.23 6.65
N ASP A 67 -4.86 1.64 6.84
CA ASP A 67 -6.00 1.80 5.92
C ASP A 67 -6.56 3.23 5.92
N VAL A 68 -6.66 3.87 7.09
CA VAL A 68 -7.06 5.28 7.20
C VAL A 68 -6.06 6.19 6.48
N VAL A 69 -4.76 5.94 6.59
CA VAL A 69 -3.73 6.72 5.88
C VAL A 69 -3.78 6.46 4.38
N SER A 70 -4.04 5.23 3.93
CA SER A 70 -4.28 4.95 2.50
C SER A 70 -5.45 5.77 1.96
N SER A 71 -6.57 5.79 2.67
CA SER A 71 -7.72 6.58 2.24
C SER A 71 -7.45 8.10 2.27
N PHE A 72 -6.69 8.57 3.26
CA PHE A 72 -6.26 9.97 3.33
C PHE A 72 -5.35 10.35 2.16
N SER A 73 -4.47 9.45 1.72
CA SER A 73 -3.50 9.69 0.65
C SER A 73 -4.15 9.99 -0.70
N VAL A 74 -5.30 9.38 -1.00
CA VAL A 74 -6.04 9.56 -2.26
C VAL A 74 -6.34 11.03 -2.56
N GLY A 75 -6.62 11.84 -1.54
CA GLY A 75 -6.86 13.27 -1.71
C GLY A 75 -5.62 14.17 -1.58
N LYS A 76 -4.41 13.57 -1.41
CA LYS A 76 -3.15 14.29 -1.18
C LYS A 76 -2.10 14.02 -2.24
N ILE A 77 -2.06 12.82 -2.76
CA ILE A 77 -1.12 12.42 -3.79
C ILE A 77 -1.80 12.60 -5.15
N ALA A 78 -1.16 13.38 -6.03
CA ALA A 78 -1.66 13.55 -7.39
C ALA A 78 -1.62 12.21 -8.15
N PRO A 79 -2.68 11.84 -8.87
CA PRO A 79 -2.67 10.62 -9.68
C PRO A 79 -1.57 10.72 -10.76
N PRO A 80 -1.00 9.58 -11.17
CA PRO A 80 0.06 9.59 -12.18
C PRO A 80 -0.48 10.12 -13.52
N THR A 81 0.32 10.96 -14.18
CA THR A 81 0.00 11.48 -15.50
C THR A 81 0.20 10.44 -16.60
N GLU A 82 1.16 9.55 -16.42
CA GLU A 82 1.45 8.44 -17.33
C GLU A 82 0.87 7.13 -16.78
N LYS A 83 0.43 6.25 -17.68
CA LYS A 83 -0.19 4.96 -17.32
C LYS A 83 0.80 3.79 -17.27
N ASN A 84 2.11 4.07 -17.40
CA ASN A 84 3.12 3.02 -17.37
C ASN A 84 3.31 2.44 -15.96
N LEU A 85 3.94 1.25 -15.90
CA LEU A 85 4.14 0.54 -14.64
C LEU A 85 4.93 1.37 -13.61
N LEU A 86 6.01 2.05 -14.05
CA LEU A 86 6.85 2.85 -13.16
C LEU A 86 6.06 3.97 -12.47
N SER A 87 5.22 4.68 -13.22
CA SER A 87 4.38 5.75 -12.68
C SER A 87 3.38 5.22 -11.65
N GLN A 88 2.81 4.01 -11.87
CA GLN A 88 1.96 3.35 -10.89
C GLN A 88 2.76 2.93 -9.64
N MET A 89 3.94 2.36 -9.82
CA MET A 89 4.84 1.99 -8.71
C MET A 89 5.16 3.20 -7.83
N ILE A 90 5.52 4.34 -8.44
CA ILE A 90 5.83 5.58 -7.71
C ILE A 90 4.59 6.11 -6.99
N TYR A 91 3.41 6.09 -7.62
CA TYR A 91 2.16 6.54 -6.99
C TYR A 91 1.87 5.78 -5.69
N PHE A 92 1.88 4.44 -5.74
CA PHE A 92 1.69 3.62 -4.54
C PHE A 92 2.88 3.70 -3.57
N GLY A 93 4.09 3.94 -4.08
CA GLY A 93 5.26 4.22 -3.27
C GLY A 93 5.12 5.50 -2.44
N LYS A 94 4.54 6.57 -3.00
CA LYS A 94 4.22 7.81 -2.27
C LYS A 94 3.18 7.58 -1.18
N GLU A 95 2.14 6.76 -1.45
CA GLU A 95 1.16 6.36 -0.44
C GLU A 95 1.85 5.67 0.76
N LEU A 96 2.73 4.71 0.48
CA LEU A 96 3.46 3.96 1.50
C LEU A 96 4.45 4.84 2.25
N TYR A 97 5.12 5.77 1.58
CA TYR A 97 6.00 6.75 2.22
C TYR A 97 5.21 7.70 3.14
N LEU A 98 3.99 8.06 2.76
CA LEU A 98 3.11 8.83 3.65
C LEU A 98 2.81 8.08 4.95
N LYS A 99 2.70 6.72 4.90
CA LYS A 99 2.61 5.90 6.10
C LYS A 99 3.89 5.92 6.93
N ASP A 100 5.08 5.99 6.31
CA ASP A 100 6.34 6.16 7.05
C ASP A 100 6.32 7.39 7.95
N ILE A 101 5.82 8.49 7.41
CA ILE A 101 5.80 9.78 8.09
C ILE A 101 4.70 9.86 9.15
N LEU A 102 3.51 9.37 8.83
CA LEU A 102 2.34 9.51 9.70
C LEU A 102 2.25 8.41 10.77
N LEU A 103 2.88 7.26 10.52
CA LEU A 103 2.85 6.06 11.36
C LEU A 103 4.27 5.55 11.67
N PRO A 104 5.15 6.37 12.29
CA PRO A 104 6.54 5.98 12.53
C PRO A 104 6.69 4.76 13.47
N GLU A 105 5.68 4.46 14.28
CA GLU A 105 5.66 3.33 15.23
C GLU A 105 5.17 2.01 14.59
N TYR A 106 4.79 2.05 13.31
CA TYR A 106 4.34 0.88 12.57
C TYR A 106 5.50 0.26 11.80
N THR A 107 5.54 -1.07 11.78
CA THR A 107 6.53 -1.83 11.00
C THR A 107 6.25 -1.70 9.50
N ASP A 108 7.26 -1.98 8.68
CA ASP A 108 7.11 -2.02 7.22
C ASP A 108 6.05 -3.05 6.79
N ALA A 109 5.98 -4.17 7.49
CA ALA A 109 4.96 -5.20 7.26
C ALA A 109 3.54 -4.63 7.45
N GLU A 110 3.28 -3.93 8.55
CA GLU A 110 1.98 -3.32 8.84
C GLU A 110 1.63 -2.21 7.85
N LYS A 111 2.59 -1.37 7.44
CA LYS A 111 2.40 -0.30 6.46
C LYS A 111 2.05 -0.83 5.07
N MET A 112 2.73 -1.90 4.65
CA MET A 112 2.51 -2.54 3.34
C MET A 112 1.29 -3.47 3.34
N GLY A 113 0.86 -3.97 4.51
CA GLY A 113 -0.12 -5.03 4.66
C GLY A 113 0.47 -6.41 4.35
N TYR A 114 1.73 -6.60 4.64
CA TYR A 114 2.48 -7.85 4.47
C TYR A 114 2.66 -8.59 5.79
N THR A 115 3.07 -9.85 5.71
CA THR A 115 3.68 -10.51 6.86
C THR A 115 5.17 -10.13 6.96
N PRO A 116 5.81 -10.32 8.13
CA PRO A 116 7.26 -10.10 8.25
C PRO A 116 8.08 -10.90 7.23
N GLU A 117 7.68 -12.14 6.95
CA GLU A 117 8.34 -13.02 5.98
C GLU A 117 8.23 -12.47 4.56
N GLN A 118 7.11 -11.86 4.19
CA GLN A 118 6.92 -11.22 2.89
C GLN A 118 7.83 -9.99 2.72
N ILE A 119 8.07 -9.22 3.78
CA ILE A 119 9.05 -8.11 3.75
C ILE A 119 10.46 -8.65 3.54
N VAL A 120 10.87 -9.68 4.29
CA VAL A 120 12.18 -10.32 4.12
C VAL A 120 12.36 -10.84 2.69
N TRP A 121 11.35 -11.52 2.15
CA TRP A 121 11.38 -11.99 0.77
C TRP A 121 11.62 -10.85 -0.23
N CYS A 122 10.91 -9.73 -0.08
CA CYS A 122 11.10 -8.57 -0.96
C CYS A 122 12.51 -7.99 -0.85
N GLN A 123 13.05 -7.88 0.36
CA GLN A 123 14.41 -7.37 0.60
C GLN A 123 15.48 -8.26 -0.02
N GLU A 124 15.35 -9.59 0.13
CA GLU A 124 16.29 -10.56 -0.45
C GLU A 124 16.21 -10.63 -1.97
N ASN A 125 15.06 -10.34 -2.57
CA ASN A 125 14.82 -10.46 -4.00
C ASN A 125 14.79 -9.11 -4.75
N GLU A 126 15.05 -7.98 -4.08
CA GLU A 126 14.94 -6.63 -4.67
C GLU A 126 15.72 -6.50 -5.99
N SER A 127 16.98 -6.90 -6.01
CA SER A 127 17.81 -6.81 -7.21
C SER A 127 17.34 -7.71 -8.35
N TYR A 128 16.73 -8.87 -8.05
CA TYR A 128 16.14 -9.75 -9.04
C TYR A 128 14.85 -9.16 -9.63
N ILE A 129 14.00 -8.54 -8.81
CA ILE A 129 12.77 -7.87 -9.24
C ILE A 129 13.13 -6.71 -10.18
N TRP A 130 14.11 -5.88 -9.81
CA TRP A 130 14.60 -4.79 -10.65
C TRP A 130 15.11 -5.29 -12.00
N ARG A 131 15.98 -6.31 -11.98
CA ARG A 131 16.51 -6.91 -13.20
C ARG A 131 15.39 -7.42 -14.09
N TYR A 132 14.42 -8.12 -13.54
CA TYR A 132 13.26 -8.63 -14.27
C TYR A 132 12.48 -7.52 -14.96
N PHE A 133 12.18 -6.43 -14.25
CA PHE A 133 11.43 -5.31 -14.85
C PHE A 133 12.20 -4.61 -15.96
N ILE A 134 13.52 -4.48 -15.82
CA ILE A 134 14.40 -3.87 -16.83
C ILE A 134 14.55 -4.79 -18.05
N GLU A 135 14.92 -6.05 -17.86
CA GLU A 135 15.14 -7.02 -18.94
C GLU A 135 13.87 -7.31 -19.77
N LYS A 136 12.70 -7.20 -19.14
CA LYS A 136 11.40 -7.37 -19.80
C LYS A 136 10.79 -6.05 -20.29
N GLU A 137 11.53 -4.95 -20.23
CA GLU A 137 11.12 -3.60 -20.69
C GLU A 137 9.76 -3.15 -20.11
N MET A 138 9.44 -3.59 -18.87
CA MET A 138 8.13 -3.37 -18.26
C MET A 138 7.93 -1.98 -17.68
N LEU A 139 8.99 -1.30 -17.26
CA LEU A 139 8.91 -0.06 -16.48
C LEU A 139 8.11 1.03 -17.20
N TYR A 140 8.36 1.21 -18.48
CA TYR A 140 7.71 2.22 -19.33
C TYR A 140 6.55 1.66 -20.18
N SER A 141 6.19 0.41 -19.97
CA SER A 141 5.06 -0.22 -20.65
C SER A 141 3.74 0.25 -20.03
N ASP A 142 2.78 0.60 -20.88
CA ASP A 142 1.39 0.97 -20.52
C ASP A 142 0.43 -0.23 -20.56
N GLU A 143 0.96 -1.45 -20.60
CA GLU A 143 0.18 -2.67 -20.62
C GLU A 143 -0.61 -2.85 -19.32
N GLN A 144 -1.94 -2.68 -19.37
CA GLN A 144 -2.81 -2.66 -18.18
C GLN A 144 -2.69 -3.90 -17.29
N LYS A 145 -2.39 -5.06 -17.87
CA LYS A 145 -2.20 -6.29 -17.08
C LYS A 145 -0.98 -6.24 -16.15
N LEU A 146 -0.02 -5.32 -16.35
CA LEU A 146 1.11 -5.16 -15.44
C LEU A 146 0.66 -4.65 -14.08
N THR A 147 -0.34 -3.78 -14.03
CA THR A 147 -0.94 -3.30 -12.78
C THR A 147 -1.53 -4.47 -11.98
N SER A 148 -2.33 -5.33 -12.61
CA SER A 148 -2.91 -6.50 -11.93
C SER A 148 -1.88 -7.55 -11.53
N ARG A 149 -0.72 -7.60 -12.19
CA ARG A 149 0.36 -8.54 -11.86
C ARG A 149 1.22 -8.09 -10.70
N PHE A 150 1.44 -6.76 -10.55
CA PHE A 150 2.48 -6.24 -9.66
C PHE A 150 2.01 -5.13 -8.70
N ILE A 151 0.82 -4.56 -8.88
CA ILE A 151 0.31 -3.44 -8.09
C ILE A 151 -0.95 -3.82 -7.31
N ASP A 152 -1.93 -4.45 -7.97
CA ASP A 152 -3.21 -4.78 -7.36
C ASP A 152 -3.07 -5.86 -6.27
N PRO A 153 -3.94 -5.85 -5.24
CA PRO A 153 -4.00 -6.91 -4.25
C PRO A 153 -4.20 -8.28 -4.90
N SER A 154 -3.26 -9.19 -4.66
CA SER A 154 -3.25 -10.53 -5.22
C SER A 154 -2.50 -11.49 -4.29
N PRO A 155 -2.72 -12.81 -4.38
CA PRO A 155 -2.04 -13.77 -3.53
C PRO A 155 -0.52 -13.82 -3.77
N PHE A 156 -0.07 -13.50 -4.97
CA PHE A 156 1.34 -13.44 -5.37
C PHE A 156 1.51 -12.52 -6.59
N SER A 157 2.73 -12.06 -6.85
CA SER A 157 3.08 -11.30 -8.05
C SER A 157 3.41 -12.25 -9.20
N LYS A 158 2.91 -11.95 -10.42
CA LYS A 158 3.03 -12.86 -11.56
C LYS A 158 4.23 -12.53 -12.44
N PHE A 159 5.36 -13.18 -12.19
CA PHE A 159 6.55 -13.13 -13.04
C PHE A 159 6.50 -14.15 -14.19
N TYR A 160 5.61 -15.15 -14.10
CA TYR A 160 5.57 -16.36 -14.94
C TYR A 160 6.85 -17.20 -14.78
N LEU A 161 7.33 -17.31 -13.56
CA LEU A 161 8.51 -18.07 -13.13
C LEU A 161 8.15 -18.98 -11.95
N GLU A 162 9.02 -19.93 -11.63
CA GLU A 162 8.82 -20.83 -10.48
C GLU A 162 8.70 -20.08 -9.15
N ILE A 163 9.33 -18.90 -9.05
CA ILE A 163 9.32 -18.04 -7.86
C ILE A 163 7.94 -17.38 -7.59
N ASP A 164 6.99 -17.46 -8.52
CA ASP A 164 5.68 -16.79 -8.37
C ASP A 164 4.97 -17.17 -7.07
N ASN A 165 4.99 -18.46 -6.71
CA ASN A 165 4.30 -18.97 -5.51
C ASN A 165 4.91 -18.48 -4.19
N ASP A 166 6.18 -18.11 -4.19
CA ASP A 166 6.90 -17.61 -3.02
C ASP A 166 6.82 -16.08 -2.93
N SER A 167 6.57 -15.41 -4.05
CA SER A 167 6.49 -13.96 -4.10
C SER A 167 5.22 -13.43 -3.43
N PRO A 168 5.27 -12.33 -2.69
CA PRO A 168 4.04 -11.67 -2.27
C PRO A 168 3.37 -10.96 -3.44
N GLY A 169 2.07 -10.71 -3.35
CA GLY A 169 1.39 -9.78 -4.26
C GLY A 169 1.92 -8.36 -4.10
N ARG A 170 1.72 -7.48 -5.10
CA ARG A 170 2.04 -6.05 -5.02
C ARG A 170 3.53 -5.69 -4.91
N VAL A 171 4.45 -6.55 -5.36
CA VAL A 171 5.89 -6.24 -5.30
C VAL A 171 6.27 -4.95 -6.05
N GLY A 172 5.52 -4.55 -7.07
CA GLY A 172 5.70 -3.27 -7.76
C GLY A 172 5.43 -2.07 -6.84
N ALA A 173 4.39 -2.14 -6.00
CA ALA A 173 4.14 -1.10 -5.00
C ALA A 173 5.28 -1.04 -3.95
N TRP A 174 5.80 -2.20 -3.53
CA TRP A 174 6.94 -2.27 -2.61
C TRP A 174 8.21 -1.64 -3.23
N ILE A 175 8.55 -1.98 -4.48
CA ILE A 175 9.67 -1.36 -5.20
C ILE A 175 9.46 0.16 -5.34
N GLY A 176 8.25 0.59 -5.70
CA GLY A 176 7.91 2.00 -5.76
C GLY A 176 8.16 2.73 -4.44
N TRP A 177 7.88 2.06 -3.31
CA TRP A 177 8.16 2.60 -1.99
C TRP A 177 9.66 2.76 -1.72
N GLN A 178 10.50 1.79 -2.12
CA GLN A 178 11.96 1.93 -2.00
C GLN A 178 12.50 3.07 -2.87
N ILE A 179 11.96 3.27 -4.10
CA ILE A 179 12.32 4.42 -4.95
C ILE A 179 12.01 5.73 -4.22
N VAL A 180 10.78 5.88 -3.69
CA VAL A 180 10.37 7.11 -3.01
C VAL A 180 11.19 7.34 -1.74
N ARG A 181 11.45 6.31 -0.93
CA ARG A 181 12.34 6.40 0.24
C ARG A 181 13.72 6.90 -0.14
N SER A 182 14.36 6.27 -1.13
CA SER A 182 15.68 6.67 -1.60
C SER A 182 15.69 8.10 -2.14
N TYR A 183 14.65 8.50 -2.88
CA TYR A 183 14.52 9.86 -3.37
C TYR A 183 14.43 10.88 -2.23
N MET A 184 13.58 10.63 -1.25
CA MET A 184 13.34 11.54 -0.12
C MET A 184 14.55 11.63 0.83
N GLU A 185 15.31 10.55 0.97
CA GLU A 185 16.55 10.54 1.77
C GLU A 185 17.69 11.34 1.12
N ASN A 186 17.75 11.35 -0.20
CA ASN A 186 18.82 11.98 -0.96
C ASN A 186 18.48 13.39 -1.48
N ASN A 187 17.27 13.88 -1.24
CA ASN A 187 16.82 15.20 -1.70
C ASN A 187 16.12 15.98 -0.58
N THR A 188 16.26 17.30 -0.60
CA THR A 188 15.54 18.18 0.34
C THR A 188 14.19 18.55 -0.26
N VAL A 189 13.22 17.67 -0.13
CA VAL A 189 11.84 17.83 -0.62
C VAL A 189 10.88 17.82 0.55
N LYS A 190 9.89 18.71 0.53
CA LYS A 190 8.84 18.71 1.56
C LYS A 190 7.78 17.66 1.24
N VAL A 191 7.14 17.16 2.30
CA VAL A 191 6.10 16.13 2.21
C VAL A 191 4.87 16.60 1.42
N ASP A 192 4.56 17.89 1.48
CA ASP A 192 3.45 18.50 0.73
C ASP A 192 3.76 18.72 -0.77
N GLU A 193 5.00 18.46 -1.18
CA GLU A 193 5.45 18.48 -2.59
C GLU A 193 5.52 17.05 -3.19
N LEU A 194 5.16 16.04 -2.41
CA LEU A 194 5.17 14.63 -2.78
C LEU A 194 3.98 14.33 -3.73
#